data_baab4cbf9a514f20c48d28ba4deb39f9
#
_entry.id   baab4cbf9a514f20c48d28ba4deb39f9
#
_cell.length_a   1.000
_cell.length_b   1.000
_cell.length_c   1.000
_cell.angle_alpha   90.00
_cell.angle_beta   90.00
_cell.angle_gamma   90.00
#
_symmetry.space_group_name_H-M   'P 1'
#
loop_
_entity.id
_entity.type
_entity.pdbx_description
1 polymer ?
#
loop_
_entity_poly.entity_id
_entity_poly.type
_entity_poly.pdbx_seq_one_letter_code
_entity_poly.pdbx_strand_id
1 'polypeptide(L)'
;MISLTLAEAAQAVGGTLDGADPQAPITGAVVTDNRQIEPGGLFVCVAGERVDGHDFAAKAVADGAVAVLATRPVGVPAILVDDVVVALGRLARAVVARADGVRIVGLTGSAGKTSTKDLIGQLLSEHGETVFPAGSHNNEIGHPLTALRIAPTTRHLVMEMGARHKGDIEYLTGITPPTVGLVLNIGTAHLGEFGSREAIAEAKGEMVEALSPEGVAVLNADDPLVRAMSSRTKARVVLFGESPDAHVRATDVRLDATGRPQFTLSTPAGSAPVWLRLYGEHHVSNALAAAAVAVELGMPVDRVAEALSEAGALSRWRMEVVDRADGLTVVNDAYNANPESVRAALRTLATMAGTGPERRRTWAVLGEMRELGEDSLDEHDTIGRLVVRLDITKLVAVGGREAARMELGARNEGSWGEESVLVSDADAAIELLRSQVRPGDVVLVKASRSVGLEKVAEALLADGAAK
;
A
#
# COMPACT_ATOMS: atom_id res chain seq x y z
N MET A 1 15.03 -8.20 -16.07
CA MET A 1 15.04 -9.33 -15.11
C MET A 1 16.33 -10.15 -15.22
N ILE A 2 16.63 -11.03 -14.24
CA ILE A 2 17.63 -12.09 -14.40
C ILE A 2 17.12 -13.04 -15.50
N SER A 3 17.87 -13.18 -16.60
CA SER A 3 17.42 -13.92 -17.78
C SER A 3 17.34 -15.43 -17.53
N LEU A 4 16.34 -16.07 -18.11
CA LEU A 4 16.11 -17.52 -18.16
C LEU A 4 15.85 -17.92 -19.61
N THR A 5 16.31 -19.09 -20.03
CA THR A 5 15.80 -19.70 -21.26
C THR A 5 14.35 -20.21 -21.06
N LEU A 6 13.61 -20.40 -22.13
CA LEU A 6 12.26 -20.98 -22.05
C LEU A 6 12.27 -22.40 -21.47
N ALA A 7 13.34 -23.17 -21.72
CA ALA A 7 13.51 -24.49 -21.09
C ALA A 7 13.67 -24.39 -19.56
N GLU A 8 14.50 -23.47 -19.07
CA GLU A 8 14.67 -23.23 -17.63
C GLU A 8 13.40 -22.71 -16.98
N ALA A 9 12.68 -21.80 -17.66
CA ALA A 9 11.40 -21.30 -17.18
C ALA A 9 10.35 -22.41 -17.10
N ALA A 10 10.21 -23.22 -18.16
CA ALA A 10 9.32 -24.39 -18.17
C ALA A 10 9.64 -25.38 -17.05
N GLN A 11 10.92 -25.69 -16.84
CA GLN A 11 11.36 -26.54 -15.73
C GLN A 11 10.99 -25.93 -14.36
N ALA A 12 11.24 -24.64 -14.17
CA ALA A 12 10.96 -23.94 -12.90
C ALA A 12 9.48 -23.94 -12.54
N VAL A 13 8.59 -23.81 -13.54
CA VAL A 13 7.14 -23.78 -13.32
C VAL A 13 6.50 -25.18 -13.32
N GLY A 14 7.24 -26.24 -13.73
CA GLY A 14 6.71 -27.59 -13.92
C GLY A 14 5.83 -27.70 -15.17
N GLY A 15 6.09 -26.86 -16.18
CA GLY A 15 5.34 -26.79 -17.43
C GLY A 15 6.01 -27.53 -18.60
N THR A 16 5.30 -27.57 -19.73
CA THR A 16 5.79 -28.13 -21.00
C THR A 16 5.80 -27.05 -22.09
N LEU A 17 6.80 -27.12 -22.97
CA LEU A 17 6.89 -26.22 -24.11
C LEU A 17 5.93 -26.69 -25.25
N ASP A 18 5.20 -25.75 -25.83
CA ASP A 18 4.35 -25.93 -27.00
C ASP A 18 4.76 -24.94 -28.09
N GLY A 19 5.34 -25.42 -29.19
CA GLY A 19 5.78 -24.60 -30.32
C GLY A 19 6.85 -23.57 -30.02
N ALA A 20 7.53 -23.64 -28.87
CA ALA A 20 8.52 -22.68 -28.41
C ALA A 20 9.96 -23.22 -28.54
N ASP A 21 10.91 -22.37 -28.91
CA ASP A 21 12.35 -22.72 -28.90
C ASP A 21 12.86 -22.81 -27.44
N PRO A 22 13.31 -23.99 -26.98
CA PRO A 22 13.81 -24.17 -25.62
C PRO A 22 14.95 -23.25 -25.21
N GLN A 23 15.77 -22.81 -26.19
CA GLN A 23 16.96 -21.98 -25.95
C GLN A 23 16.68 -20.48 -26.04
N ALA A 24 15.47 -20.08 -26.47
CA ALA A 24 15.10 -18.67 -26.55
C ALA A 24 15.13 -18.03 -25.14
N PRO A 25 15.83 -16.91 -24.93
CA PRO A 25 15.92 -16.26 -23.65
C PRO A 25 14.71 -15.34 -23.39
N ILE A 26 14.23 -15.33 -22.16
CA ILE A 26 13.32 -14.29 -21.67
C ILE A 26 14.18 -13.12 -21.22
N THR A 27 14.17 -12.01 -22.00
CA THR A 27 15.01 -10.83 -21.75
C THR A 27 14.20 -9.60 -21.39
N GLY A 28 12.93 -9.56 -21.80
CA GLY A 28 11.99 -8.49 -21.49
C GLY A 28 11.19 -8.74 -20.20
N ALA A 29 10.20 -7.89 -19.96
CA ALA A 29 9.34 -7.97 -18.79
C ALA A 29 8.37 -9.17 -18.85
N VAL A 30 8.04 -9.71 -17.66
CA VAL A 30 6.91 -10.63 -17.50
C VAL A 30 5.68 -9.83 -17.13
N VAL A 31 4.61 -9.92 -17.92
CA VAL A 31 3.42 -9.08 -17.77
C VAL A 31 2.13 -9.89 -17.94
N THR A 32 1.04 -9.39 -17.35
CA THR A 32 -0.33 -9.91 -17.50
C THR A 32 -1.22 -9.01 -18.38
N ASP A 33 -0.73 -7.82 -18.73
CA ASP A 33 -1.38 -6.89 -19.64
C ASP A 33 -0.60 -6.86 -20.96
N ASN A 34 -1.19 -7.34 -22.05
CA ASN A 34 -0.54 -7.42 -23.36
C ASN A 34 -0.09 -6.05 -23.92
N ARG A 35 -0.69 -4.95 -23.45
CA ARG A 35 -0.31 -3.57 -23.83
C ARG A 35 1.05 -3.13 -23.25
N GLN A 36 1.55 -3.87 -22.26
CA GLN A 36 2.83 -3.61 -21.59
C GLN A 36 3.94 -4.55 -22.07
N ILE A 37 3.66 -5.39 -23.08
CA ILE A 37 4.66 -6.33 -23.57
C ILE A 37 5.81 -5.58 -24.24
N GLU A 38 7.02 -6.03 -24.00
CA GLU A 38 8.25 -5.55 -24.60
C GLU A 38 8.93 -6.70 -25.37
N PRO A 39 9.78 -6.39 -26.35
CA PRO A 39 10.51 -7.42 -27.08
C PRO A 39 11.28 -8.37 -26.15
N GLY A 40 11.09 -9.66 -26.33
CA GLY A 40 11.69 -10.71 -25.50
C GLY A 40 10.98 -10.94 -24.16
N GLY A 41 9.82 -10.29 -23.92
CA GLY A 41 9.00 -10.48 -22.72
C GLY A 41 8.25 -11.80 -22.70
N LEU A 42 7.69 -12.15 -21.54
CA LEU A 42 6.78 -13.29 -21.34
C LEU A 42 5.39 -12.76 -20.97
N PHE A 43 4.37 -13.15 -21.73
CA PHE A 43 3.00 -12.81 -21.41
C PHE A 43 2.33 -13.91 -20.59
N VAL A 44 1.68 -13.57 -19.47
CA VAL A 44 0.97 -14.54 -18.62
C VAL A 44 -0.52 -14.46 -18.87
N CYS A 45 -1.11 -15.53 -19.36
CA CYS A 45 -2.53 -15.62 -19.74
C CYS A 45 -3.42 -15.85 -18.51
N VAL A 46 -3.58 -14.82 -17.65
CA VAL A 46 -4.47 -14.90 -16.50
C VAL A 46 -5.93 -14.81 -16.94
N ALA A 47 -6.75 -15.77 -16.52
CA ALA A 47 -8.19 -15.70 -16.70
C ALA A 47 -8.81 -14.82 -15.60
N GLY A 48 -9.36 -13.67 -15.98
CA GLY A 48 -10.09 -12.76 -15.11
C GLY A 48 -11.60 -12.98 -15.18
N GLU A 49 -12.35 -12.32 -14.30
CA GLU A 49 -13.83 -12.42 -14.26
C GLU A 49 -14.53 -11.95 -15.54
N ARG A 50 -13.95 -10.99 -16.26
CA ARG A 50 -14.57 -10.37 -17.45
C ARG A 50 -13.81 -10.66 -18.75
N VAL A 51 -12.54 -11.01 -18.65
CA VAL A 51 -11.63 -11.13 -19.80
C VAL A 51 -10.69 -12.30 -19.56
N ASP A 52 -10.53 -13.18 -20.55
CA ASP A 52 -9.57 -14.27 -20.53
C ASP A 52 -8.26 -13.84 -21.21
N GLY A 53 -7.15 -13.85 -20.47
CA GLY A 53 -5.82 -13.49 -20.96
C GLY A 53 -5.38 -14.34 -22.16
N HIS A 54 -5.88 -15.58 -22.30
CA HIS A 54 -5.57 -16.46 -23.44
C HIS A 54 -6.01 -15.88 -24.79
N ASP A 55 -7.05 -15.05 -24.83
CA ASP A 55 -7.55 -14.41 -26.05
C ASP A 55 -6.56 -13.37 -26.61
N PHE A 56 -5.60 -12.93 -25.80
CA PHE A 56 -4.56 -11.96 -26.20
C PHE A 56 -3.20 -12.59 -26.51
N ALA A 57 -3.06 -13.92 -26.40
CA ALA A 57 -1.79 -14.62 -26.59
C ALA A 57 -1.15 -14.35 -27.95
N ALA A 58 -1.93 -14.45 -29.03
CA ALA A 58 -1.43 -14.20 -30.39
C ALA A 58 -0.99 -12.74 -30.57
N LYS A 59 -1.72 -11.79 -30.00
CA LYS A 59 -1.35 -10.38 -30.03
C LYS A 59 -0.08 -10.12 -29.22
N ALA A 60 0.06 -10.70 -28.04
CA ALA A 60 1.25 -10.52 -27.21
C ALA A 60 2.52 -11.01 -27.92
N VAL A 61 2.47 -12.14 -28.61
CA VAL A 61 3.59 -12.64 -29.43
C VAL A 61 3.87 -11.73 -30.62
N ALA A 62 2.82 -11.24 -31.31
CA ALA A 62 2.97 -10.28 -32.41
C ALA A 62 3.59 -8.95 -31.94
N ASP A 63 3.32 -8.52 -30.71
CA ASP A 63 3.86 -7.30 -30.09
C ASP A 63 5.27 -7.52 -29.48
N GLY A 64 5.83 -8.77 -29.50
CA GLY A 64 7.22 -9.04 -29.14
C GLY A 64 7.44 -10.02 -27.97
N ALA A 65 6.40 -10.64 -27.42
CA ALA A 65 6.61 -11.71 -26.43
C ALA A 65 7.34 -12.89 -27.07
N VAL A 66 8.35 -13.43 -26.37
CA VAL A 66 9.09 -14.62 -26.81
C VAL A 66 8.23 -15.89 -26.68
N ALA A 67 7.34 -15.92 -25.70
CA ALA A 67 6.35 -16.96 -25.47
C ALA A 67 5.22 -16.44 -24.56
N VAL A 68 4.22 -17.29 -24.35
CA VAL A 68 3.19 -17.05 -23.33
C VAL A 68 3.18 -18.15 -22.28
N LEU A 69 2.75 -17.85 -21.06
CA LEU A 69 2.43 -18.82 -20.00
C LEU A 69 0.93 -19.04 -20.02
N ALA A 70 0.47 -20.26 -20.31
CA ALA A 70 -0.94 -20.55 -20.58
C ALA A 70 -1.38 -21.89 -19.99
N THR A 71 -2.70 -22.07 -19.75
CA THR A 71 -3.26 -23.35 -19.26
C THR A 71 -3.73 -24.27 -20.38
N ARG A 72 -3.70 -23.81 -21.64
CA ARG A 72 -4.10 -24.56 -22.83
C ARG A 72 -3.31 -24.10 -24.05
N PRO A 73 -3.20 -24.92 -25.11
CA PRO A 73 -2.62 -24.49 -26.38
C PRO A 73 -3.34 -23.25 -26.94
N VAL A 74 -2.57 -22.26 -27.38
CA VAL A 74 -3.07 -20.96 -27.91
C VAL A 74 -2.58 -20.65 -29.33
N GLY A 75 -1.94 -21.63 -30.00
CA GLY A 75 -1.48 -21.52 -31.38
C GLY A 75 -0.26 -20.63 -31.59
N VAL A 76 0.42 -20.25 -30.53
CA VAL A 76 1.68 -19.47 -30.51
C VAL A 76 2.65 -20.10 -29.51
N PRO A 77 3.98 -19.75 -29.55
CA PRO A 77 4.93 -20.28 -28.60
C PRO A 77 4.47 -20.13 -27.15
N ALA A 78 4.40 -21.24 -26.39
CA ALA A 78 3.84 -21.25 -25.05
C ALA A 78 4.61 -22.15 -24.10
N ILE A 79 4.53 -21.85 -22.80
CA ILE A 79 4.78 -22.76 -21.69
C ILE A 79 3.41 -23.14 -21.13
N LEU A 80 3.03 -24.42 -21.26
CA LEU A 80 1.76 -24.92 -20.77
C LEU A 80 1.89 -25.42 -19.33
N VAL A 81 0.97 -24.98 -18.48
CA VAL A 81 0.92 -25.28 -17.03
C VAL A 81 -0.51 -25.56 -16.59
N ASP A 82 -0.69 -26.19 -15.43
CA ASP A 82 -2.02 -26.45 -14.88
C ASP A 82 -2.69 -25.17 -14.35
N ASP A 83 -1.90 -24.25 -13.77
CA ASP A 83 -2.34 -22.98 -13.17
C ASP A 83 -1.28 -21.89 -13.42
N VAL A 84 -1.67 -20.82 -14.12
CA VAL A 84 -0.75 -19.73 -14.48
C VAL A 84 -0.36 -18.86 -13.28
N VAL A 85 -1.21 -18.74 -12.25
CA VAL A 85 -0.91 -17.93 -11.06
C VAL A 85 0.11 -18.65 -10.18
N VAL A 86 -0.09 -19.95 -9.96
CA VAL A 86 0.89 -20.80 -9.25
C VAL A 86 2.21 -20.84 -10.01
N ALA A 87 2.16 -20.99 -11.34
CA ALA A 87 3.35 -21.02 -12.20
C ALA A 87 4.11 -19.68 -12.17
N LEU A 88 3.39 -18.54 -12.17
CA LEU A 88 3.99 -17.22 -12.02
C LEU A 88 4.76 -17.06 -10.69
N GLY A 89 4.20 -17.56 -9.59
CA GLY A 89 4.87 -17.60 -8.28
C GLY A 89 6.13 -18.47 -8.31
N ARG A 90 6.07 -19.67 -8.93
CA ARG A 90 7.23 -20.56 -9.09
C ARG A 90 8.32 -19.94 -9.96
N LEU A 91 7.95 -19.26 -11.04
CA LEU A 91 8.88 -18.54 -11.90
C LEU A 91 9.61 -17.43 -11.12
N ALA A 92 8.87 -16.62 -10.37
CA ALA A 92 9.43 -15.57 -9.52
C ALA A 92 10.39 -16.17 -8.47
N ARG A 93 10.00 -17.27 -7.81
CA ARG A 93 10.85 -17.97 -6.84
C ARG A 93 12.17 -18.43 -7.48
N ALA A 94 12.12 -18.99 -8.70
CA ALA A 94 13.31 -19.44 -9.42
C ALA A 94 14.24 -18.28 -9.80
N VAL A 95 13.69 -17.12 -10.17
CA VAL A 95 14.46 -15.91 -10.46
C VAL A 95 15.10 -15.35 -9.19
N VAL A 96 14.33 -15.26 -8.09
CA VAL A 96 14.83 -14.80 -6.78
C VAL A 96 15.96 -15.69 -6.26
N ALA A 97 15.83 -17.01 -6.43
CA ALA A 97 16.87 -17.97 -6.01
C ALA A 97 18.21 -17.83 -6.78
N ARG A 98 18.21 -17.14 -7.93
CA ARG A 98 19.42 -16.83 -8.72
C ARG A 98 20.01 -15.45 -8.42
N ALA A 99 19.33 -14.69 -7.55
CA ALA A 99 19.74 -13.33 -7.20
C ALA A 99 20.69 -13.35 -5.99
N ASP A 100 21.98 -13.57 -6.25
CA ASP A 100 22.98 -13.60 -5.19
C ASP A 100 23.15 -12.24 -4.51
N GLY A 101 23.10 -12.24 -3.18
CA GLY A 101 23.35 -11.06 -2.34
C GLY A 101 22.22 -10.03 -2.29
N VAL A 102 21.08 -10.27 -2.92
CA VAL A 102 19.91 -9.39 -2.82
C VAL A 102 19.32 -9.44 -1.41
N ARG A 103 19.13 -8.27 -0.78
CA ARG A 103 18.48 -8.14 0.52
C ARG A 103 16.99 -7.97 0.30
N ILE A 104 16.19 -8.91 0.80
CA ILE A 104 14.74 -8.95 0.62
C ILE A 104 14.07 -8.43 1.88
N VAL A 105 13.30 -7.36 1.73
CA VAL A 105 12.45 -6.77 2.79
C VAL A 105 11.00 -7.14 2.52
N GLY A 106 10.43 -7.97 3.36
CA GLY A 106 8.99 -8.25 3.37
C GLY A 106 8.28 -7.36 4.38
N LEU A 107 7.15 -6.76 4.02
CA LEU A 107 6.37 -5.98 4.96
C LEU A 107 4.87 -6.26 4.88
N THR A 108 4.23 -6.28 6.06
CA THR A 108 2.78 -6.44 6.21
C THR A 108 2.24 -5.52 7.30
N GLY A 109 0.91 -5.46 7.43
CA GLY A 109 0.19 -4.67 8.43
C GLY A 109 -1.26 -4.44 7.99
N SER A 110 -2.11 -3.97 8.88
CA SER A 110 -3.49 -3.62 8.56
C SER A 110 -3.58 -2.29 7.82
N ALA A 111 -2.75 -1.31 8.19
CA ALA A 111 -2.68 0.02 7.56
C ALA A 111 -1.22 0.44 7.32
N GLY A 112 -1.00 1.42 6.45
CA GLY A 112 0.32 2.03 6.21
C GLY A 112 1.26 1.25 5.30
N LYS A 113 0.95 0.03 4.86
CA LYS A 113 1.84 -0.84 4.06
C LYS A 113 2.43 -0.13 2.84
N THR A 114 1.60 0.40 1.96
CA THR A 114 2.05 1.02 0.70
C THR A 114 2.90 2.26 0.95
N SER A 115 2.48 3.13 1.88
CA SER A 115 3.26 4.33 2.23
C SER A 115 4.61 3.97 2.85
N THR A 116 4.66 2.95 3.72
CA THR A 116 5.92 2.46 4.30
C THR A 116 6.81 1.81 3.24
N LYS A 117 6.25 0.99 2.35
CA LYS A 117 6.97 0.43 1.20
C LYS A 117 7.57 1.53 0.31
N ASP A 118 6.82 2.61 0.05
CA ASP A 118 7.30 3.75 -0.73
C ASP A 118 8.46 4.48 -0.03
N LEU A 119 8.38 4.66 1.28
CA LEU A 119 9.47 5.23 2.07
C LEU A 119 10.70 4.32 2.05
N ILE A 120 10.56 3.03 2.35
CA ILE A 120 11.67 2.06 2.31
C ILE A 120 12.31 2.05 0.91
N GLY A 121 11.50 2.03 -0.15
CA GLY A 121 11.96 2.04 -1.53
C GLY A 121 12.80 3.27 -1.85
N GLN A 122 12.37 4.48 -1.43
CA GLN A 122 13.10 5.72 -1.62
C GLN A 122 14.43 5.71 -0.84
N LEU A 123 14.41 5.39 0.44
CA LEU A 123 15.62 5.33 1.27
C LEU A 123 16.65 4.36 0.70
N LEU A 124 16.24 3.12 0.39
CA LEU A 124 17.16 2.10 -0.10
C LEU A 124 17.65 2.39 -1.52
N SER A 125 16.91 3.13 -2.33
CA SER A 125 17.37 3.56 -3.67
C SER A 125 18.59 4.48 -3.60
N GLU A 126 18.79 5.21 -2.50
CA GLU A 126 20.04 5.95 -2.27
C GLU A 126 21.21 5.05 -1.85
N HIS A 127 20.91 3.86 -1.34
CA HIS A 127 21.92 2.91 -0.85
C HIS A 127 22.30 1.84 -1.90
N GLY A 128 21.50 1.69 -2.95
CA GLY A 128 21.75 0.75 -4.03
C GLY A 128 20.54 0.53 -4.92
N GLU A 129 20.74 -0.17 -6.05
CA GLU A 129 19.62 -0.48 -6.93
C GLU A 129 18.53 -1.25 -6.18
N THR A 130 17.35 -0.65 -6.14
CA THR A 130 16.21 -1.14 -5.34
C THR A 130 15.00 -1.39 -6.22
N VAL A 131 14.45 -2.60 -6.15
CA VAL A 131 13.18 -2.97 -6.78
C VAL A 131 12.08 -2.96 -5.73
N PHE A 132 11.03 -2.23 -6.01
CA PHE A 132 9.80 -2.20 -5.21
C PHE A 132 8.57 -1.98 -6.11
N PRO A 133 7.35 -2.39 -5.71
CA PRO A 133 6.18 -2.27 -6.55
C PRO A 133 5.71 -0.83 -6.70
N ALA A 134 5.24 -0.48 -7.88
CA ALA A 134 4.43 0.71 -8.08
C ALA A 134 3.02 0.43 -7.52
N GLY A 135 2.55 1.25 -6.59
CA GLY A 135 1.26 1.03 -5.93
C GLY A 135 1.26 -0.18 -4.99
N SER A 136 0.13 -0.88 -4.89
CA SER A 136 -0.11 -1.97 -3.93
C SER A 136 -0.18 -3.33 -4.63
N HIS A 137 0.91 -3.77 -5.25
CA HIS A 137 1.05 -5.10 -5.84
C HIS A 137 1.47 -6.11 -4.76
N ASN A 138 0.52 -6.54 -3.93
CA ASN A 138 0.76 -7.28 -2.68
C ASN A 138 0.06 -8.64 -2.59
N ASN A 139 -0.41 -9.16 -3.73
CA ASN A 139 -1.13 -10.42 -3.86
C ASN A 139 -0.40 -11.43 -4.76
N GLU A 140 -1.00 -12.60 -4.98
CA GLU A 140 -0.48 -13.74 -5.73
C GLU A 140 -0.13 -13.46 -7.21
N ILE A 141 -0.53 -12.32 -7.74
CA ILE A 141 -0.18 -11.87 -9.10
C ILE A 141 0.82 -10.72 -9.05
N GLY A 142 0.51 -9.66 -8.32
CA GLY A 142 1.32 -8.45 -8.28
C GLY A 142 2.68 -8.63 -7.61
N HIS A 143 2.73 -9.47 -6.58
CA HIS A 143 3.94 -9.80 -5.85
C HIS A 143 4.98 -10.53 -6.75
N PRO A 144 4.65 -11.65 -7.43
CA PRO A 144 5.59 -12.29 -8.34
C PRO A 144 6.04 -11.38 -9.49
N LEU A 145 5.12 -10.59 -10.08
CA LEU A 145 5.48 -9.66 -11.16
C LEU A 145 6.50 -8.62 -10.69
N THR A 146 6.41 -8.16 -9.44
CA THR A 146 7.42 -7.26 -8.86
C THR A 146 8.75 -7.97 -8.67
N ALA A 147 8.76 -9.17 -8.11
CA ALA A 147 9.96 -9.96 -7.88
C ALA A 147 10.70 -10.29 -9.19
N LEU A 148 9.97 -10.53 -10.29
CA LEU A 148 10.54 -10.79 -11.61
C LEU A 148 11.25 -9.59 -12.25
N ARG A 149 11.16 -8.39 -11.65
CA ARG A 149 11.88 -7.19 -12.11
C ARG A 149 13.34 -7.14 -11.64
N ILE A 150 13.77 -8.02 -10.72
CA ILE A 150 15.16 -8.02 -10.24
C ILE A 150 16.16 -8.29 -11.36
N ALA A 151 17.26 -7.59 -11.32
CA ALA A 151 18.38 -7.68 -12.26
C ALA A 151 19.66 -8.11 -11.53
N PRO A 152 20.73 -8.49 -12.20
CA PRO A 152 22.00 -8.85 -11.55
C PRO A 152 22.60 -7.72 -10.70
N THR A 153 22.23 -6.47 -10.97
CA THR A 153 22.66 -5.26 -10.25
C THR A 153 21.80 -4.90 -9.05
N THR A 154 20.62 -5.54 -8.91
CA THR A 154 19.67 -5.27 -7.83
C THR A 154 20.27 -5.64 -6.48
N ARG A 155 20.28 -4.69 -5.54
CA ARG A 155 20.76 -4.86 -4.17
C ARG A 155 19.64 -5.10 -3.17
N HIS A 156 18.49 -4.45 -3.40
CA HIS A 156 17.35 -4.49 -2.49
C HIS A 156 16.07 -4.83 -3.24
N LEU A 157 15.28 -5.70 -2.64
CA LEU A 157 13.92 -6.03 -3.10
C LEU A 157 12.95 -5.76 -1.95
N VAL A 158 12.03 -4.81 -2.12
CA VAL A 158 11.04 -4.44 -1.09
C VAL A 158 9.67 -4.93 -1.52
N MET A 159 9.07 -5.81 -0.71
CA MET A 159 7.88 -6.55 -1.05
C MET A 159 6.76 -6.29 -0.05
N GLU A 160 5.72 -5.59 -0.49
CA GLU A 160 4.46 -5.47 0.25
C GLU A 160 3.70 -6.80 0.19
N MET A 161 3.24 -7.32 1.33
CA MET A 161 2.51 -8.58 1.45
C MET A 161 1.15 -8.34 2.10
N GLY A 162 0.09 -8.53 1.31
CA GLY A 162 -1.30 -8.49 1.77
C GLY A 162 -1.74 -9.86 2.29
N ALA A 163 -2.75 -9.87 3.17
CA ALA A 163 -3.41 -11.10 3.59
C ALA A 163 -4.90 -10.86 3.79
N ARG A 164 -5.71 -11.81 3.35
CA ARG A 164 -7.14 -11.97 3.64
C ARG A 164 -7.40 -13.22 4.46
N HIS A 165 -6.51 -14.20 4.38
CA HIS A 165 -6.60 -15.47 5.09
C HIS A 165 -5.26 -15.84 5.70
N LYS A 166 -5.30 -16.74 6.67
CA LYS A 166 -4.10 -17.42 7.17
C LYS A 166 -3.49 -18.25 6.04
N GLY A 167 -2.15 -18.22 5.91
CA GLY A 167 -1.40 -18.87 4.84
C GLY A 167 -1.05 -17.93 3.67
N ASP A 168 -1.70 -16.76 3.54
CA ASP A 168 -1.42 -15.83 2.44
C ASP A 168 0.00 -15.25 2.54
N ILE A 169 0.43 -14.85 3.74
CA ILE A 169 1.81 -14.33 3.96
C ILE A 169 2.83 -15.46 3.83
N GLU A 170 2.53 -16.65 4.35
CA GLU A 170 3.36 -17.85 4.18
C GLU A 170 3.59 -18.14 2.69
N TYR A 171 2.55 -18.09 1.88
CA TYR A 171 2.66 -18.28 0.43
C TYR A 171 3.57 -17.23 -0.21
N LEU A 172 3.38 -15.94 0.09
CA LEU A 172 4.16 -14.84 -0.50
C LEU A 172 5.62 -14.86 -0.04
N THR A 173 5.88 -15.16 1.24
CA THR A 173 7.24 -15.34 1.76
C THR A 173 7.91 -16.57 1.17
N GLY A 174 7.16 -17.60 0.81
CA GLY A 174 7.63 -18.76 0.05
C GLY A 174 8.16 -18.38 -1.34
N ILE A 175 7.60 -17.36 -1.98
CA ILE A 175 8.08 -16.83 -3.27
C ILE A 175 9.32 -15.98 -3.07
N THR A 176 9.30 -15.05 -2.12
CA THR A 176 10.40 -14.11 -1.83
C THR A 176 10.77 -14.19 -0.34
N PRO A 177 11.59 -15.18 0.09
CA PRO A 177 11.95 -15.33 1.49
C PRO A 177 12.66 -14.09 2.02
N PRO A 178 12.09 -13.39 3.01
CA PRO A 178 12.63 -12.13 3.48
C PRO A 178 13.89 -12.33 4.33
N THR A 179 14.86 -11.44 4.17
CA THR A 179 15.98 -11.27 5.11
C THR A 179 15.64 -10.30 6.23
N VAL A 180 14.70 -9.37 5.96
CA VAL A 180 14.09 -8.47 6.93
C VAL A 180 12.58 -8.58 6.80
N GLY A 181 11.91 -8.93 7.89
CA GLY A 181 10.44 -9.02 7.96
C GLY A 181 9.88 -7.91 8.85
N LEU A 182 9.00 -7.08 8.31
CA LEU A 182 8.42 -5.93 8.98
C LEU A 182 6.93 -6.13 9.20
N VAL A 183 6.46 -5.94 10.44
CA VAL A 183 5.02 -5.89 10.78
C VAL A 183 4.69 -4.52 11.37
N LEU A 184 3.75 -3.80 10.71
CA LEU A 184 3.45 -2.41 11.05
C LEU A 184 2.43 -2.29 12.19
N ASN A 185 1.28 -2.94 12.06
CA ASN A 185 0.17 -2.82 13.02
C ASN A 185 -0.88 -3.91 12.79
N ILE A 186 -1.72 -4.12 13.82
CA ILE A 186 -2.90 -4.99 13.78
C ILE A 186 -4.14 -4.14 14.06
N GLY A 187 -4.86 -3.82 13.01
CA GLY A 187 -6.15 -3.11 13.05
C GLY A 187 -7.33 -4.03 12.73
N THR A 188 -8.38 -3.43 12.16
CA THR A 188 -9.63 -4.10 11.79
C THR A 188 -9.80 -4.31 10.27
N ALA A 189 -8.74 -4.05 9.49
CA ALA A 189 -8.77 -4.29 8.05
C ALA A 189 -9.00 -5.78 7.76
N HIS A 190 -9.99 -6.07 6.88
CA HIS A 190 -10.43 -7.43 6.53
C HIS A 190 -11.01 -8.22 7.72
N LEU A 191 -11.54 -7.54 8.75
CA LEU A 191 -12.09 -8.19 9.94
C LEU A 191 -13.20 -9.17 9.59
N GLY A 192 -14.01 -8.86 8.56
CA GLY A 192 -15.08 -9.75 8.08
C GLY A 192 -14.56 -11.10 7.55
N GLU A 193 -13.34 -11.15 7.03
CA GLU A 193 -12.71 -12.38 6.52
C GLU A 193 -12.02 -13.15 7.65
N PHE A 194 -11.34 -12.46 8.55
CA PHE A 194 -10.57 -13.07 9.64
C PHE A 194 -11.40 -13.40 10.88
N GLY A 195 -12.50 -12.68 11.11
CA GLY A 195 -13.38 -12.86 12.25
C GLY A 195 -12.92 -12.20 13.56
N SER A 196 -11.59 -12.01 13.78
CA SER A 196 -11.06 -11.33 14.99
C SER A 196 -9.71 -10.66 14.74
N ARG A 197 -9.33 -9.72 15.61
CA ARG A 197 -8.00 -9.07 15.57
C ARG A 197 -6.86 -10.06 15.88
N GLU A 198 -7.12 -11.03 16.73
CA GLU A 198 -6.19 -12.10 17.07
C GLU A 198 -5.91 -12.98 15.85
N ALA A 199 -6.93 -13.31 15.04
CA ALA A 199 -6.75 -14.04 13.80
C ALA A 199 -5.96 -13.23 12.76
N ILE A 200 -6.18 -11.91 12.69
CA ILE A 200 -5.36 -11.01 11.86
C ILE A 200 -3.91 -11.03 12.33
N ALA A 201 -3.66 -10.98 13.66
CA ALA A 201 -2.33 -11.05 14.23
C ALA A 201 -1.66 -12.40 13.97
N GLU A 202 -2.41 -13.49 14.01
CA GLU A 202 -1.91 -14.82 13.69
C GLU A 202 -1.43 -14.90 12.24
N ALA A 203 -2.25 -14.47 11.28
CA ALA A 203 -1.89 -14.47 9.86
C ALA A 203 -0.70 -13.54 9.55
N LYS A 204 -0.68 -12.32 10.10
CA LYS A 204 0.44 -11.40 9.87
C LYS A 204 1.74 -11.83 10.55
N GLY A 205 1.65 -12.61 11.61
CA GLY A 205 2.80 -13.21 12.28
C GLY A 205 3.56 -14.24 11.44
N GLU A 206 2.94 -14.79 10.39
CA GLU A 206 3.63 -15.63 9.39
C GLU A 206 4.85 -14.92 8.79
N MET A 207 4.85 -13.57 8.75
CA MET A 207 5.99 -12.78 8.31
C MET A 207 7.25 -13.02 9.15
N VAL A 208 7.12 -13.07 10.46
CA VAL A 208 8.27 -13.28 11.35
C VAL A 208 8.64 -14.75 11.49
N GLU A 209 7.70 -15.65 11.28
CA GLU A 209 7.93 -17.10 11.26
C GLU A 209 8.70 -17.54 10.01
N ALA A 210 8.54 -16.83 8.89
CA ALA A 210 9.27 -17.10 7.66
C ALA A 210 10.76 -16.68 7.70
N LEU A 211 11.18 -15.94 8.75
CA LEU A 211 12.56 -15.49 8.87
C LEU A 211 13.50 -16.61 9.31
N SER A 212 14.66 -16.68 8.67
CA SER A 212 15.76 -17.49 9.17
C SER A 212 16.33 -16.93 10.48
N PRO A 213 17.07 -17.73 11.28
CA PRO A 213 17.73 -17.23 12.50
C PRO A 213 18.70 -16.05 12.27
N GLU A 214 19.24 -15.92 11.05
CA GLU A 214 20.13 -14.83 10.60
C GLU A 214 19.36 -13.59 10.14
N GLY A 215 18.03 -13.70 10.01
CA GLY A 215 17.14 -12.62 9.60
C GLY A 215 16.91 -11.58 10.69
N VAL A 216 16.14 -10.56 10.35
CA VAL A 216 15.74 -9.48 11.27
C VAL A 216 14.24 -9.29 11.24
N ALA A 217 13.59 -9.37 12.41
CA ALA A 217 12.19 -9.03 12.59
C ALA A 217 12.08 -7.57 13.08
N VAL A 218 11.50 -6.71 12.28
CA VAL A 218 11.24 -5.29 12.61
C VAL A 218 9.78 -5.17 13.06
N LEU A 219 9.55 -4.87 14.34
CA LEU A 219 8.24 -4.93 14.99
C LEU A 219 7.87 -3.60 15.64
N ASN A 220 6.60 -3.22 15.51
CA ASN A 220 6.07 -2.03 16.16
C ASN A 220 5.92 -2.24 17.68
N ALA A 221 6.67 -1.48 18.48
CA ALA A 221 6.62 -1.52 19.93
C ALA A 221 5.32 -0.96 20.52
N ASP A 222 4.66 -0.06 19.78
CA ASP A 222 3.45 0.64 20.22
C ASP A 222 2.18 -0.18 19.99
N ASP A 223 2.27 -1.29 19.24
CA ASP A 223 1.18 -2.24 19.01
C ASP A 223 1.43 -3.53 19.82
N PRO A 224 0.65 -3.81 20.88
CA PRO A 224 0.87 -4.98 21.73
C PRO A 224 0.79 -6.33 20.99
N LEU A 225 -0.07 -6.44 19.97
CA LEU A 225 -0.20 -7.67 19.19
C LEU A 225 0.99 -7.87 18.26
N VAL A 226 1.53 -6.80 17.68
CA VAL A 226 2.76 -6.87 16.88
C VAL A 226 3.97 -7.18 17.79
N ARG A 227 4.10 -6.48 18.91
CA ARG A 227 5.17 -6.69 19.86
C ARG A 227 5.23 -8.14 20.37
N ALA A 228 4.08 -8.76 20.63
CA ALA A 228 3.99 -10.15 21.06
C ALA A 228 4.54 -11.15 20.04
N MET A 229 4.63 -10.78 18.75
CA MET A 229 5.19 -11.63 17.69
C MET A 229 6.70 -11.87 17.86
N SER A 230 7.39 -11.11 18.72
CA SER A 230 8.79 -11.35 19.07
C SER A 230 9.06 -12.77 19.57
N SER A 231 8.07 -13.43 20.18
CA SER A 231 8.17 -14.81 20.67
C SER A 231 7.98 -15.86 19.56
N ARG A 232 7.53 -15.46 18.35
CA ARG A 232 7.23 -16.35 17.23
C ARG A 232 8.40 -16.53 16.25
N THR A 233 9.54 -15.89 16.50
CA THR A 233 10.72 -15.97 15.63
C THR A 233 11.98 -16.29 16.38
N LYS A 234 12.97 -16.87 15.68
CA LYS A 234 14.35 -17.01 16.16
C LYS A 234 15.27 -15.93 15.60
N ALA A 235 14.77 -15.11 14.69
CA ALA A 235 15.48 -13.99 14.11
C ALA A 235 15.70 -12.88 15.17
N ARG A 236 16.68 -12.03 14.95
CA ARG A 236 16.93 -10.87 15.82
C ARG A 236 15.76 -9.89 15.69
N VAL A 237 15.26 -9.41 16.83
CA VAL A 237 14.14 -8.47 16.89
C VAL A 237 14.64 -7.04 17.05
N VAL A 238 14.12 -6.15 16.21
CA VAL A 238 14.31 -4.70 16.27
C VAL A 238 12.95 -4.05 16.46
N LEU A 239 12.80 -3.32 17.57
CA LEU A 239 11.56 -2.60 17.87
C LEU A 239 11.63 -1.17 17.35
N PHE A 240 10.57 -0.69 16.71
CA PHE A 240 10.39 0.71 16.34
C PHE A 240 9.11 1.28 16.96
N GLY A 241 9.06 2.58 17.18
CA GLY A 241 7.88 3.24 17.76
C GLY A 241 8.22 4.47 18.57
N GLU A 242 7.25 4.99 19.31
CA GLU A 242 7.41 6.09 20.26
C GLU A 242 7.67 5.57 21.69
N SER A 243 7.39 4.29 21.95
CA SER A 243 7.65 3.63 23.23
C SER A 243 9.10 3.77 23.68
N PRO A 244 9.35 3.95 25.00
CA PRO A 244 10.70 4.15 25.53
C PRO A 244 11.69 3.02 25.27
N ASP A 245 11.22 1.81 25.05
CA ASP A 245 12.00 0.61 24.78
C ASP A 245 12.17 0.29 23.28
N ALA A 246 11.66 1.16 22.40
CA ALA A 246 11.92 1.05 20.97
C ALA A 246 13.39 1.35 20.65
N HIS A 247 14.01 0.50 19.82
CA HIS A 247 15.38 0.67 19.34
C HIS A 247 15.49 1.83 18.33
N VAL A 248 14.48 1.96 17.48
CA VAL A 248 14.34 3.07 16.51
C VAL A 248 13.12 3.87 16.92
N ARG A 249 13.37 5.06 17.44
CA ARG A 249 12.37 5.81 18.20
C ARG A 249 12.18 7.23 17.70
N ALA A 250 10.92 7.74 17.71
CA ALA A 250 10.63 9.16 17.58
C ALA A 250 10.46 9.80 18.96
N THR A 251 11.07 10.96 19.14
CA THR A 251 10.83 11.86 20.28
C THR A 251 10.52 13.26 19.75
N ASP A 252 9.92 14.09 20.61
CA ASP A 252 9.58 15.49 20.27
C ASP A 252 8.67 15.61 19.02
N VAL A 253 7.77 14.65 18.85
CA VAL A 253 6.84 14.65 17.71
C VAL A 253 5.95 15.87 17.74
N ARG A 254 5.93 16.62 16.64
CA ARG A 254 5.09 17.81 16.43
C ARG A 254 4.56 17.82 15.00
N LEU A 255 3.42 18.42 14.81
CA LEU A 255 2.90 18.72 13.47
C LEU A 255 3.09 20.20 13.17
N ASP A 256 3.50 20.53 11.95
CA ASP A 256 3.49 21.91 11.48
C ASP A 256 2.05 22.38 11.21
N ALA A 257 1.88 23.64 10.84
CA ALA A 257 0.57 24.24 10.57
C ALA A 257 -0.17 23.57 9.40
N THR A 258 0.52 22.80 8.57
CA THR A 258 -0.07 22.07 7.43
C THR A 258 -0.36 20.61 7.76
N GLY A 259 0.05 20.12 8.96
CA GLY A 259 -0.13 18.74 9.39
C GLY A 259 1.00 17.79 9.01
N ARG A 260 2.22 18.32 8.69
CA ARG A 260 3.41 17.52 8.40
C ARG A 260 4.18 17.24 9.70
N PRO A 261 4.56 15.98 9.96
CA PRO A 261 5.29 15.62 11.16
C PRO A 261 6.74 16.10 11.15
N GLN A 262 7.19 16.52 12.34
CA GLN A 262 8.58 16.82 12.68
C GLN A 262 8.92 16.05 13.96
N PHE A 263 10.06 15.40 14.02
CA PHE A 263 10.48 14.64 15.19
C PHE A 263 12.00 14.41 15.20
N THR A 264 12.51 13.99 16.35
CA THR A 264 13.88 13.50 16.46
C THR A 264 13.87 11.97 16.30
N LEU A 265 14.53 11.48 15.25
CA LEU A 265 14.82 10.06 15.04
C LEU A 265 15.98 9.66 15.96
N SER A 266 15.77 8.71 16.85
CA SER A 266 16.79 8.16 17.76
C SER A 266 17.01 6.68 17.49
N THR A 267 18.27 6.27 17.41
CA THR A 267 18.72 4.89 17.21
C THR A 267 19.90 4.59 18.14
N PRO A 268 20.31 3.34 18.35
CA PRO A 268 21.52 3.02 19.11
C PRO A 268 22.81 3.64 18.53
N ALA A 269 22.81 3.99 17.23
CA ALA A 269 23.96 4.57 16.54
C ALA A 269 24.00 6.12 16.59
N GLY A 270 22.94 6.76 17.07
CA GLY A 270 22.84 8.23 17.14
C GLY A 270 21.42 8.74 16.94
N SER A 271 21.28 10.07 16.83
CA SER A 271 20.00 10.71 16.60
C SER A 271 20.11 11.87 15.60
N ALA A 272 19.05 12.10 14.83
CA ALA A 272 18.99 13.17 13.85
C ALA A 272 17.54 13.72 13.73
N PRO A 273 17.35 15.00 13.40
CA PRO A 273 16.04 15.58 13.18
C PRO A 273 15.45 15.14 11.83
N VAL A 274 14.12 14.96 11.79
CA VAL A 274 13.36 14.59 10.59
C VAL A 274 12.19 15.55 10.41
N TRP A 275 11.98 16.01 9.16
CA TRP A 275 10.86 16.85 8.75
C TRP A 275 10.15 16.20 7.56
N LEU A 276 9.08 15.46 7.81
CA LEU A 276 8.40 14.75 6.73
C LEU A 276 7.66 15.72 5.80
N ARG A 277 7.69 15.42 4.50
CA ARG A 277 6.84 16.08 3.49
C ARG A 277 5.44 15.49 3.39
N LEU A 278 5.23 14.32 4.04
CA LEU A 278 3.96 13.61 4.08
C LEU A 278 3.04 14.21 5.15
N TYR A 279 1.74 14.16 4.93
CA TYR A 279 0.75 14.76 5.81
C TYR A 279 0.13 13.74 6.75
N GLY A 280 0.07 14.07 8.05
CA GLY A 280 -0.57 13.28 9.10
C GLY A 280 0.41 12.57 10.03
N GLU A 281 0.07 12.59 11.32
CA GLU A 281 0.88 12.03 12.42
C GLU A 281 1.19 10.54 12.23
N HIS A 282 0.28 9.78 11.61
CA HIS A 282 0.46 8.36 11.32
C HIS A 282 1.70 8.06 10.46
N HIS A 283 2.20 9.03 9.71
CA HIS A 283 3.45 8.89 8.96
C HIS A 283 4.70 8.86 9.85
N VAL A 284 4.63 9.26 11.13
CA VAL A 284 5.74 9.06 12.08
C VAL A 284 6.03 7.57 12.22
N SER A 285 5.00 6.75 12.51
CA SER A 285 5.17 5.30 12.62
C SER A 285 5.65 4.66 11.32
N ASN A 286 5.13 5.09 10.16
CA ASN A 286 5.58 4.60 8.86
C ASN A 286 7.06 4.95 8.60
N ALA A 287 7.48 6.17 8.96
CA ALA A 287 8.87 6.65 8.83
C ALA A 287 9.82 5.90 9.76
N LEU A 288 9.41 5.63 11.01
CA LEU A 288 10.19 4.83 11.96
C LEU A 288 10.38 3.40 11.48
N ALA A 289 9.34 2.79 10.93
CA ALA A 289 9.42 1.47 10.31
C ALA A 289 10.42 1.45 9.14
N ALA A 290 10.36 2.45 8.27
CA ALA A 290 11.29 2.59 7.15
C ALA A 290 12.73 2.87 7.63
N ALA A 291 12.90 3.73 8.65
CA ALA A 291 14.19 4.00 9.27
C ALA A 291 14.81 2.73 9.88
N ALA A 292 14.00 1.93 10.59
CA ALA A 292 14.47 0.68 11.18
C ALA A 292 15.01 -0.28 10.13
N VAL A 293 14.31 -0.45 9.01
CA VAL A 293 14.77 -1.27 7.89
C VAL A 293 16.07 -0.70 7.28
N ALA A 294 16.14 0.61 7.02
CA ALA A 294 17.29 1.25 6.38
C ALA A 294 18.55 1.18 7.26
N VAL A 295 18.43 1.42 8.58
CA VAL A 295 19.53 1.29 9.55
C VAL A 295 20.02 -0.16 9.62
N GLU A 296 19.11 -1.14 9.65
CA GLU A 296 19.45 -2.56 9.65
C GLU A 296 20.18 -3.01 8.37
N LEU A 297 19.92 -2.34 7.25
CA LEU A 297 20.61 -2.57 5.99
C LEU A 297 21.91 -1.72 5.83
N GLY A 298 22.32 -1.01 6.89
CA GLY A 298 23.60 -0.35 6.99
C GLY A 298 23.61 1.13 6.60
N MET A 299 22.47 1.78 6.44
CA MET A 299 22.43 3.22 6.21
C MET A 299 22.74 3.99 7.50
N PRO A 300 23.65 4.99 7.46
CA PRO A 300 23.89 5.87 8.61
C PRO A 300 22.64 6.67 9.00
N VAL A 301 22.43 6.91 10.31
CA VAL A 301 21.23 7.59 10.83
C VAL A 301 21.01 8.97 10.23
N ASP A 302 22.06 9.74 10.02
CA ASP A 302 21.96 11.08 9.41
C ASP A 302 21.44 11.01 7.97
N ARG A 303 21.91 10.02 7.19
CA ARG A 303 21.44 9.77 5.82
C ARG A 303 20.01 9.29 5.79
N VAL A 304 19.60 8.44 6.74
CA VAL A 304 18.21 8.00 6.89
C VAL A 304 17.29 9.19 7.18
N ALA A 305 17.70 10.07 8.11
CA ALA A 305 16.92 11.26 8.47
C ALA A 305 16.79 12.25 7.29
N GLU A 306 17.87 12.47 6.55
CA GLU A 306 17.87 13.30 5.34
C GLU A 306 16.94 12.72 4.26
N ALA A 307 17.11 11.43 3.93
CA ALA A 307 16.29 10.75 2.93
C ALA A 307 14.79 10.73 3.31
N LEU A 308 14.46 10.52 4.61
CA LEU A 308 13.07 10.63 5.10
C LEU A 308 12.52 12.05 4.93
N SER A 309 13.34 13.07 5.17
CA SER A 309 12.92 14.47 5.04
C SER A 309 12.73 14.90 3.58
N GLU A 310 13.39 14.22 2.64
CA GLU A 310 13.23 14.45 1.21
C GLU A 310 12.13 13.59 0.56
N ALA A 311 11.80 12.45 1.17
CA ALA A 311 10.84 11.50 0.65
C ALA A 311 9.45 12.11 0.46
N GLY A 312 8.83 11.78 -0.68
CA GLY A 312 7.49 12.22 -1.06
C GLY A 312 6.50 11.07 -1.23
N ALA A 313 5.24 11.41 -1.46
CA ALA A 313 4.21 10.44 -1.82
C ALA A 313 4.46 9.94 -3.26
N LEU A 314 4.65 8.61 -3.44
CA LEU A 314 4.82 8.00 -4.76
C LEU A 314 3.54 7.33 -5.27
N SER A 315 2.79 6.71 -4.36
CA SER A 315 1.55 6.01 -4.72
C SER A 315 0.38 6.98 -4.78
N ARG A 316 -0.35 6.97 -5.90
CA ARG A 316 -1.52 7.83 -6.11
C ARG A 316 -2.64 7.54 -5.11
N TRP A 317 -3.41 8.59 -4.81
CA TRP A 317 -4.60 8.51 -3.95
C TRP A 317 -4.30 8.03 -2.51
N ARG A 318 -3.09 8.35 -2.01
CA ARG A 318 -2.61 8.05 -0.64
C ARG A 318 -2.21 9.35 0.05
N MET A 319 -3.19 10.03 0.66
CA MET A 319 -2.97 11.36 1.26
C MET A 319 -2.29 12.32 0.27
N GLU A 320 -2.69 12.26 -1.00
CA GLU A 320 -2.18 13.12 -2.07
C GLU A 320 -2.80 14.51 -1.90
N VAL A 321 -2.00 15.47 -1.47
CA VAL A 321 -2.44 16.84 -1.17
C VAL A 321 -2.06 17.76 -2.31
N VAL A 322 -3.04 18.44 -2.87
CA VAL A 322 -2.85 19.42 -3.96
C VAL A 322 -3.54 20.72 -3.59
N ASP A 323 -2.75 21.80 -3.56
CA ASP A 323 -3.26 23.15 -3.38
C ASP A 323 -3.58 23.77 -4.74
N ARG A 324 -4.82 24.20 -4.92
CA ARG A 324 -5.26 24.94 -6.10
C ARG A 324 -4.84 26.41 -6.01
N ALA A 325 -4.72 27.06 -7.15
CA ALA A 325 -4.34 28.47 -7.22
C ALA A 325 -5.34 29.41 -6.53
N ASP A 326 -6.60 29.00 -6.38
CA ASP A 326 -7.65 29.76 -5.65
C ASP A 326 -7.63 29.51 -4.13
N GLY A 327 -6.66 28.72 -3.62
CA GLY A 327 -6.49 28.41 -2.20
C GLY A 327 -7.29 27.19 -1.71
N LEU A 328 -8.06 26.53 -2.55
CA LEU A 328 -8.68 25.24 -2.21
C LEU A 328 -7.60 24.17 -2.09
N THR A 329 -7.58 23.43 -0.97
CA THR A 329 -6.73 22.25 -0.79
C THR A 329 -7.57 20.97 -0.99
N VAL A 330 -7.15 20.09 -1.89
CA VAL A 330 -7.77 18.78 -2.13
C VAL A 330 -6.84 17.69 -1.61
N VAL A 331 -7.35 16.87 -0.71
CA VAL A 331 -6.66 15.70 -0.16
C VAL A 331 -7.30 14.44 -0.74
N ASN A 332 -6.63 13.82 -1.71
CA ASN A 332 -7.08 12.59 -2.33
C ASN A 332 -6.48 11.38 -1.60
N ASP A 333 -7.31 10.68 -0.82
CA ASP A 333 -6.97 9.44 -0.11
C ASP A 333 -7.96 8.31 -0.48
N ALA A 334 -8.41 8.32 -1.73
CA ALA A 334 -9.49 7.45 -2.21
C ALA A 334 -9.02 6.06 -2.72
N TYR A 335 -7.77 5.66 -2.46
CA TYR A 335 -7.29 4.33 -2.87
C TYR A 335 -7.99 3.20 -2.11
N ASN A 336 -8.12 3.33 -0.79
CA ASN A 336 -8.85 2.38 0.06
C ASN A 336 -9.25 3.03 1.39
N ALA A 337 -10.22 2.42 2.08
CA ALA A 337 -10.68 2.87 3.40
C ALA A 337 -10.88 1.69 4.33
N ASN A 338 -10.38 1.81 5.55
CA ASN A 338 -10.73 1.03 6.72
C ASN A 338 -10.82 1.98 7.93
N PRO A 339 -11.40 1.55 9.06
CA PRO A 339 -11.64 2.44 10.20
C PRO A 339 -10.40 3.19 10.68
N GLU A 340 -9.25 2.52 10.81
CA GLU A 340 -7.99 3.14 11.27
C GLU A 340 -7.51 4.21 10.30
N SER A 341 -7.51 3.91 8.99
CA SER A 341 -7.04 4.84 7.98
C SER A 341 -7.97 6.05 7.81
N VAL A 342 -9.29 5.86 7.99
CA VAL A 342 -10.26 6.96 7.97
C VAL A 342 -10.09 7.86 9.20
N ARG A 343 -9.92 7.26 10.41
CA ARG A 343 -9.62 8.02 11.63
C ARG A 343 -8.34 8.85 11.51
N ALA A 344 -7.28 8.28 10.93
CA ALA A 344 -6.02 8.99 10.68
C ALA A 344 -6.19 10.16 9.70
N ALA A 345 -6.90 9.93 8.58
CA ALA A 345 -7.17 10.96 7.59
C ALA A 345 -8.03 12.12 8.14
N LEU A 346 -9.05 11.80 8.96
CA LEU A 346 -9.90 12.81 9.61
C LEU A 346 -9.13 13.65 10.62
N ARG A 347 -8.24 13.08 11.42
CA ARG A 347 -7.35 13.83 12.31
C ARG A 347 -6.42 14.75 11.53
N THR A 348 -5.87 14.28 10.43
CA THR A 348 -5.04 15.10 9.53
C THR A 348 -5.85 16.26 8.96
N LEU A 349 -7.08 16.02 8.48
CA LEU A 349 -7.98 17.05 7.98
C LEU A 349 -8.27 18.11 9.06
N ALA A 350 -8.55 17.68 10.29
CA ALA A 350 -8.78 18.59 11.43
C ALA A 350 -7.54 19.44 11.74
N THR A 351 -6.34 18.87 11.66
CA THR A 351 -5.07 19.64 11.82
C THR A 351 -4.89 20.65 10.70
N MET A 352 -5.17 20.29 9.45
CA MET A 352 -5.07 21.19 8.28
C MET A 352 -6.08 22.35 8.33
N ALA A 353 -7.15 22.23 9.11
CA ALA A 353 -8.07 23.32 9.36
C ALA A 353 -7.37 24.53 10.04
N GLY A 354 -6.34 24.26 10.83
CA GLY A 354 -5.75 25.28 11.70
C GLY A 354 -6.61 25.60 12.91
N THR A 355 -6.24 26.66 13.64
CA THR A 355 -6.91 27.11 14.86
C THR A 355 -7.19 28.60 14.83
N GLY A 356 -8.14 29.07 15.64
CA GLY A 356 -8.47 30.48 15.81
C GLY A 356 -9.30 31.09 14.67
N PRO A 357 -9.25 32.43 14.50
CA PRO A 357 -10.15 33.14 13.57
C PRO A 357 -9.91 32.83 12.07
N GLU A 358 -8.71 32.38 11.74
CA GLU A 358 -8.33 32.02 10.37
C GLU A 358 -8.54 30.53 10.07
N ARG A 359 -9.29 29.81 10.93
CA ARG A 359 -9.58 28.40 10.74
C ARG A 359 -10.30 28.16 9.41
N ARG A 360 -9.74 27.25 8.61
CA ARG A 360 -10.29 26.86 7.31
C ARG A 360 -11.51 25.95 7.48
N ARG A 361 -12.47 26.09 6.59
CA ARG A 361 -13.58 25.13 6.51
C ARG A 361 -13.05 23.80 5.98
N THR A 362 -13.51 22.70 6.58
CA THR A 362 -13.11 21.34 6.22
C THR A 362 -14.30 20.53 5.74
N TRP A 363 -14.04 19.72 4.71
CA TRP A 363 -14.99 18.83 4.09
C TRP A 363 -14.47 17.40 4.16
N ALA A 364 -15.23 16.49 4.79
CA ALA A 364 -14.95 15.06 4.75
C ALA A 364 -15.92 14.41 3.74
N VAL A 365 -15.44 14.07 2.55
CA VAL A 365 -16.18 13.33 1.53
C VAL A 365 -15.83 11.86 1.68
N LEU A 366 -16.70 11.11 2.32
CA LEU A 366 -16.45 9.75 2.75
C LEU A 366 -17.41 8.76 2.09
N GLY A 367 -16.88 7.72 1.47
CA GLY A 367 -17.63 6.58 0.98
C GLY A 367 -17.55 5.39 1.93
N GLU A 368 -18.11 4.27 1.47
CA GLU A 368 -18.18 3.05 2.23
C GLU A 368 -16.80 2.44 2.51
N MET A 369 -16.64 1.89 3.71
CA MET A 369 -15.53 1.01 4.09
C MET A 369 -15.98 -0.43 3.91
N ARG A 370 -15.34 -1.16 3.00
CA ARG A 370 -15.67 -2.55 2.67
C ARG A 370 -14.94 -3.55 3.57
N GLU A 371 -15.40 -4.81 3.54
CA GLU A 371 -14.76 -5.95 4.18
C GLU A 371 -14.74 -5.89 5.73
N LEU A 372 -15.72 -5.20 6.34
CA LEU A 372 -15.87 -5.06 7.79
C LEU A 372 -16.79 -6.12 8.42
N GLY A 373 -17.47 -6.94 7.60
CA GLY A 373 -18.39 -7.96 8.10
C GLY A 373 -19.58 -7.38 8.90
N GLU A 374 -19.90 -7.99 10.02
CA GLU A 374 -21.04 -7.62 10.86
C GLU A 374 -20.85 -6.24 11.52
N ASP A 375 -19.62 -5.81 11.77
CA ASP A 375 -19.30 -4.53 12.41
C ASP A 375 -19.43 -3.32 11.46
N SER A 376 -19.75 -3.55 10.17
CA SER A 376 -19.76 -2.51 9.15
C SER A 376 -20.58 -1.29 9.54
N LEU A 377 -21.81 -1.47 10.01
CA LEU A 377 -22.70 -0.37 10.35
C LEU A 377 -22.21 0.41 11.59
N ASP A 378 -21.68 -0.28 12.59
CA ASP A 378 -21.22 0.34 13.84
C ASP A 378 -19.92 1.14 13.61
N GLU A 379 -19.04 0.64 12.76
CA GLU A 379 -17.83 1.39 12.36
C GLU A 379 -18.17 2.64 11.54
N HIS A 380 -19.16 2.57 10.63
CA HIS A 380 -19.60 3.74 9.89
C HIS A 380 -20.28 4.77 10.81
N ASP A 381 -21.13 4.35 11.76
CA ASP A 381 -21.70 5.23 12.80
C ASP A 381 -20.59 5.94 13.60
N THR A 382 -19.59 5.16 14.02
CA THR A 382 -18.45 5.67 14.79
C THR A 382 -17.63 6.71 14.00
N ILE A 383 -17.42 6.51 12.70
CA ILE A 383 -16.77 7.51 11.84
C ILE A 383 -17.61 8.77 11.72
N GLY A 384 -18.92 8.66 11.53
CA GLY A 384 -19.82 9.82 11.49
C GLY A 384 -19.72 10.67 12.76
N ARG A 385 -19.78 10.03 13.95
CA ARG A 385 -19.58 10.70 15.24
C ARG A 385 -18.20 11.36 15.34
N LEU A 386 -17.16 10.70 14.85
CA LEU A 386 -15.80 11.23 14.89
C LEU A 386 -15.65 12.51 14.08
N VAL A 387 -16.34 12.64 12.94
CA VAL A 387 -16.35 13.87 12.12
C VAL A 387 -16.80 15.07 12.97
N VAL A 388 -17.88 14.90 13.77
CA VAL A 388 -18.37 15.95 14.66
C VAL A 388 -17.41 16.23 15.81
N ARG A 389 -16.88 15.19 16.46
CA ARG A 389 -15.90 15.34 17.57
C ARG A 389 -14.63 16.04 17.17
N LEU A 390 -14.21 15.91 15.91
CA LEU A 390 -13.05 16.59 15.35
C LEU A 390 -13.38 17.98 14.81
N ASP A 391 -14.61 18.45 14.99
CA ASP A 391 -15.08 19.76 14.53
C ASP A 391 -14.83 19.96 13.02
N ILE A 392 -15.05 18.93 12.21
CA ILE A 392 -15.01 18.99 10.76
C ILE A 392 -16.29 19.67 10.27
N THR A 393 -16.14 20.71 9.46
CA THR A 393 -17.24 21.63 9.10
C THR A 393 -18.37 20.92 8.33
N LYS A 394 -18.04 20.00 7.43
CA LYS A 394 -19.04 19.31 6.60
C LYS A 394 -18.67 17.83 6.39
N LEU A 395 -19.67 16.95 6.51
CA LEU A 395 -19.62 15.57 6.09
C LEU A 395 -20.47 15.39 4.82
N VAL A 396 -19.87 14.84 3.77
CA VAL A 396 -20.58 14.32 2.59
C VAL A 396 -20.41 12.81 2.60
N ALA A 397 -21.43 12.09 3.08
CA ALA A 397 -21.48 10.63 3.07
C ALA A 397 -21.95 10.18 1.67
N VAL A 398 -21.16 9.33 1.00
CA VAL A 398 -21.40 8.93 -0.38
C VAL A 398 -21.68 7.43 -0.47
N GLY A 399 -22.86 7.05 -0.93
CA GLY A 399 -23.22 5.65 -1.12
C GLY A 399 -24.59 5.25 -0.54
N GLY A 400 -24.69 3.97 -0.18
CA GLY A 400 -25.93 3.35 0.25
C GLY A 400 -26.13 3.31 1.76
N ARG A 401 -26.42 2.10 2.26
CA ARG A 401 -26.79 1.84 3.66
C ARG A 401 -25.70 2.23 4.67
N GLU A 402 -24.46 1.91 4.37
CA GLU A 402 -23.30 2.19 5.21
C GLU A 402 -23.02 3.70 5.29
N ALA A 403 -23.10 4.40 4.16
CA ALA A 403 -22.98 5.86 4.11
C ALA A 403 -24.12 6.55 4.86
N ALA A 404 -25.36 6.05 4.74
CA ALA A 404 -26.51 6.55 5.51
C ALA A 404 -26.30 6.34 7.02
N ARG A 405 -25.67 5.22 7.43
CA ARG A 405 -25.36 4.98 8.84
C ARG A 405 -24.28 5.95 9.37
N MET A 406 -23.30 6.29 8.55
CA MET A 406 -22.28 7.30 8.87
C MET A 406 -22.93 8.69 9.06
N GLU A 407 -23.78 9.10 8.14
CA GLU A 407 -24.53 10.38 8.24
C GLU A 407 -25.40 10.42 9.51
N LEU A 408 -26.11 9.32 9.79
CA LEU A 408 -26.91 9.21 11.01
C LEU A 408 -26.05 9.31 12.28
N GLY A 409 -24.85 8.70 12.29
CA GLY A 409 -23.89 8.81 13.38
C GLY A 409 -23.49 10.27 13.65
N ALA A 410 -23.23 11.05 12.60
CA ALA A 410 -22.92 12.47 12.70
C ALA A 410 -24.12 13.26 13.27
N ARG A 411 -25.32 13.03 12.77
CA ARG A 411 -26.54 13.67 13.30
C ARG A 411 -26.80 13.35 14.77
N ASN A 412 -26.61 12.11 15.17
CA ASN A 412 -26.77 11.70 16.56
C ASN A 412 -25.72 12.31 17.50
N GLU A 413 -24.56 12.67 16.99
CA GLU A 413 -23.48 13.32 17.77
C GLU A 413 -23.61 14.85 17.81
N GLY A 414 -24.53 15.44 17.03
CA GLY A 414 -24.83 16.86 17.09
C GLY A 414 -24.64 17.65 15.79
N SER A 415 -24.51 16.98 14.65
CA SER A 415 -24.55 17.64 13.34
C SER A 415 -25.97 18.16 13.06
N TRP A 416 -26.07 19.44 12.71
CA TRP A 416 -27.36 20.12 12.51
C TRP A 416 -27.49 20.63 11.07
N GLY A 417 -28.71 20.52 10.54
CA GLY A 417 -29.03 21.07 9.23
C GLY A 417 -28.20 20.44 8.10
N GLU A 418 -27.42 21.27 7.40
CA GLU A 418 -26.63 20.85 6.24
C GLU A 418 -25.16 20.49 6.56
N GLU A 419 -24.80 20.34 7.84
CA GLU A 419 -23.43 19.96 8.25
C GLU A 419 -23.08 18.52 7.87
N SER A 420 -24.09 17.64 7.78
CA SER A 420 -23.95 16.29 7.23
C SER A 420 -24.99 16.05 6.14
N VAL A 421 -24.55 15.51 5.02
CA VAL A 421 -25.39 15.23 3.84
C VAL A 421 -25.07 13.85 3.29
N LEU A 422 -26.13 13.09 2.97
CA LEU A 422 -26.03 11.83 2.24
C LEU A 422 -26.28 12.08 0.75
N VAL A 423 -25.39 11.58 -0.11
CA VAL A 423 -25.55 11.58 -1.56
C VAL A 423 -25.39 10.18 -2.13
N SER A 424 -26.01 9.91 -3.28
CA SER A 424 -26.08 8.56 -3.86
C SER A 424 -24.75 8.02 -4.37
N ASP A 425 -23.92 8.90 -4.96
CA ASP A 425 -22.73 8.50 -5.73
C ASP A 425 -21.73 9.66 -5.88
N ALA A 426 -20.63 9.38 -6.59
CA ALA A 426 -19.57 10.36 -6.83
C ALA A 426 -20.06 11.58 -7.64
N ASP A 427 -20.94 11.39 -8.60
CA ASP A 427 -21.43 12.49 -9.46
C ASP A 427 -22.28 13.47 -8.67
N ALA A 428 -23.18 12.97 -7.81
CA ALA A 428 -23.94 13.80 -6.89
C ALA A 428 -23.05 14.52 -5.86
N ALA A 429 -21.97 13.88 -5.40
CA ALA A 429 -20.99 14.53 -4.53
C ALA A 429 -20.25 15.67 -5.27
N ILE A 430 -19.85 15.47 -6.53
CA ILE A 430 -19.20 16.51 -7.36
C ILE A 430 -20.12 17.71 -7.54
N GLU A 431 -21.39 17.48 -7.88
CA GLU A 431 -22.36 18.56 -8.07
C GLU A 431 -22.55 19.39 -6.79
N LEU A 432 -22.73 18.70 -5.64
CA LEU A 432 -22.83 19.35 -4.34
C LEU A 432 -21.60 20.20 -4.01
N LEU A 433 -20.41 19.63 -4.15
CA LEU A 433 -19.16 20.29 -3.82
C LEU A 433 -18.90 21.52 -4.72
N ARG A 434 -19.17 21.42 -6.03
CA ARG A 434 -19.09 22.57 -6.95
C ARG A 434 -19.97 23.74 -6.55
N SER A 435 -21.11 23.46 -5.95
CA SER A 435 -22.06 24.50 -5.51
C SER A 435 -21.68 25.15 -4.18
N GLN A 436 -20.92 24.47 -3.30
CA GLN A 436 -20.76 24.90 -1.91
C GLN A 436 -19.32 25.12 -1.46
N VAL A 437 -18.32 24.50 -2.11
CA VAL A 437 -16.90 24.67 -1.78
C VAL A 437 -16.42 26.06 -2.17
N ARG A 438 -15.56 26.66 -1.35
CA ARG A 438 -15.04 28.00 -1.51
C ARG A 438 -13.51 28.01 -1.53
N PRO A 439 -12.89 29.05 -2.11
CA PRO A 439 -11.47 29.30 -1.91
C PRO A 439 -11.08 29.25 -0.44
N GLY A 440 -9.98 28.57 -0.11
CA GLY A 440 -9.53 28.40 1.26
C GLY A 440 -10.05 27.16 1.99
N ASP A 441 -11.06 26.46 1.47
CA ASP A 441 -11.53 25.20 2.06
C ASP A 441 -10.48 24.07 1.94
N VAL A 442 -10.61 23.04 2.78
CA VAL A 442 -9.85 21.77 2.69
C VAL A 442 -10.82 20.64 2.48
N VAL A 443 -10.66 19.86 1.42
CA VAL A 443 -11.54 18.75 1.06
C VAL A 443 -10.77 17.43 1.09
N LEU A 444 -11.12 16.55 2.02
CA LEU A 444 -10.65 15.17 2.07
C LEU A 444 -11.63 14.26 1.31
N VAL A 445 -11.10 13.43 0.41
CA VAL A 445 -11.87 12.40 -0.32
C VAL A 445 -11.31 11.03 0.03
N LYS A 446 -12.15 10.15 0.63
CA LYS A 446 -11.71 8.81 1.03
C LYS A 446 -12.83 7.77 0.98
N ALA A 447 -12.55 6.62 0.37
CA ALA A 447 -13.44 5.45 0.31
C ALA A 447 -12.67 4.16 0.02
N SER A 448 -13.34 3.03 0.13
CA SER A 448 -12.84 1.77 -0.43
C SER A 448 -12.73 1.85 -1.95
N ARG A 449 -11.76 1.15 -2.54
CA ARG A 449 -11.39 1.23 -3.96
C ARG A 449 -12.57 1.06 -4.93
N SER A 450 -13.48 0.12 -4.60
CA SER A 450 -14.65 -0.19 -5.43
C SER A 450 -15.70 0.92 -5.51
N VAL A 451 -15.64 1.93 -4.63
CA VAL A 451 -16.57 3.07 -4.61
C VAL A 451 -16.20 4.11 -5.69
N GLY A 452 -14.90 4.22 -6.02
CA GLY A 452 -14.44 5.07 -7.12
C GLY A 452 -14.47 6.57 -6.82
N LEU A 453 -14.28 6.99 -5.56
CA LEU A 453 -14.34 8.40 -5.16
C LEU A 453 -13.13 9.23 -5.61
N GLU A 454 -12.07 8.63 -6.15
CA GLU A 454 -10.96 9.39 -6.75
C GLU A 454 -11.46 10.39 -7.80
N LYS A 455 -12.55 10.10 -8.49
CA LYS A 455 -13.20 10.98 -9.48
C LYS A 455 -13.62 12.32 -8.87
N VAL A 456 -14.04 12.33 -7.60
CA VAL A 456 -14.43 13.56 -6.90
C VAL A 456 -13.23 14.49 -6.74
N ALA A 457 -12.11 13.98 -6.28
CA ALA A 457 -10.88 14.75 -6.14
C ALA A 457 -10.37 15.24 -7.50
N GLU A 458 -10.37 14.37 -8.51
CA GLU A 458 -9.95 14.69 -9.88
C GLU A 458 -10.84 15.79 -10.51
N ALA A 459 -12.16 15.75 -10.30
CA ALA A 459 -13.08 16.77 -10.79
C ALA A 459 -12.82 18.14 -10.13
N LEU A 460 -12.62 18.16 -8.79
CA LEU A 460 -12.30 19.40 -8.08
C LEU A 460 -10.98 20.02 -8.55
N LEU A 461 -9.98 19.19 -8.87
CA LEU A 461 -8.68 19.66 -9.39
C LEU A 461 -8.80 20.16 -10.84
N ALA A 462 -9.56 19.49 -11.69
CA ALA A 462 -9.78 19.90 -13.08
C ALA A 462 -10.48 21.27 -13.18
N ASP A 463 -11.45 21.56 -12.31
CA ASP A 463 -12.16 22.83 -12.26
C ASP A 463 -11.22 24.04 -11.97
N GLY A 464 -10.09 23.79 -11.30
CA GLY A 464 -9.07 24.81 -11.01
C GLY A 464 -8.08 25.06 -12.16
N ALA A 465 -7.93 24.10 -13.07
CA ALA A 465 -7.06 24.24 -14.23
C ALA A 465 -7.71 24.97 -15.40
N ALA A 466 -9.04 25.16 -15.37
CA ALA A 466 -9.83 25.79 -16.44
C ALA A 466 -10.00 27.33 -16.24
N LYS A 467 -9.41 27.92 -15.23
CA LYS A 467 -9.38 29.36 -14.98
C LYS A 467 -7.93 29.86 -15.06
#